data_cb9c5a065d5bfa01bc40bdb5405e9cd4
#
_entry.id   cb9c5a065d5bfa01bc40bdb5405e9cd4
#
_cell.length_a   1.000
_cell.length_b   1.000
_cell.length_c   1.000
_cell.angle_alpha   90.00
_cell.angle_beta   90.00
_cell.angle_gamma   90.00
#
_symmetry.space_group_name_H-M   'P 1'
#
loop_
_entity.id
_entity.type
_entity.pdbx_description
1 polymer ?
#
loop_
_entity_poly.entity_id
_entity_poly.type
_entity_poly.pdbx_seq_one_letter_code
_entity_poly.pdbx_strand_id
1 'polypeptide(L)'
;MTIFCFKRGKIMYPDRLWTKDFVISTFINFFITINFFSLMVIITVYAMDIFHSVPSEAGLASSIFIIGAVFSRILAGRLIERVGRKKMLFLGLFLGLAMTLLYFSIQSVLALLVIRFIHGAAFGVASTSIGTIVSSIIPEQRRGQGIAYYMLSATLATAIGPFMAIMINQYSGYTMIFL
;
A
#
# COMPACT_ATOMS: atom_id res chain seq x y z
N MET A 1 -18.31 19.58 -3.71
CA MET A 1 -18.83 18.72 -2.62
C MET A 1 -20.12 18.08 -3.14
N THR A 2 -19.97 17.06 -3.99
CA THR A 2 -21.09 16.33 -4.59
C THR A 2 -20.78 14.85 -4.46
N ILE A 3 -20.99 14.36 -3.24
CA ILE A 3 -20.67 13.01 -2.82
C ILE A 3 -21.97 12.26 -2.65
N PHE A 4 -22.19 11.25 -3.49
CA PHE A 4 -23.14 10.16 -3.31
C PHE A 4 -24.61 10.54 -3.00
N CYS A 5 -25.38 10.86 -4.04
CA CYS A 5 -26.82 10.68 -4.01
C CYS A 5 -27.14 9.22 -4.34
N PHE A 6 -27.37 8.40 -3.32
CA PHE A 6 -27.86 7.03 -3.47
C PHE A 6 -29.37 7.10 -3.70
N LYS A 7 -29.78 7.27 -4.95
CA LYS A 7 -31.19 7.20 -5.35
C LYS A 7 -31.40 5.85 -6.06
N ARG A 8 -32.33 5.05 -5.52
CA ARG A 8 -32.88 3.85 -6.18
C ARG A 8 -33.40 4.25 -7.57
N GLY A 9 -32.66 3.97 -8.60
CA GLY A 9 -33.03 4.19 -9.99
C GLY A 9 -31.75 4.12 -10.82
N LYS A 10 -31.73 3.33 -11.89
CA LYS A 10 -30.61 3.16 -12.82
C LYS A 10 -29.67 4.36 -12.84
N ILE A 11 -28.54 4.23 -12.17
CA ILE A 11 -27.47 5.22 -12.27
C ILE A 11 -26.89 5.04 -13.65
N MET A 12 -27.26 5.92 -14.56
CA MET A 12 -26.59 6.09 -15.83
C MET A 12 -25.23 6.71 -15.50
N TYR A 13 -24.23 5.86 -15.18
CA TYR A 13 -22.85 6.33 -15.12
C TYR A 13 -22.47 6.73 -16.55
N PRO A 14 -21.93 7.95 -16.75
CA PRO A 14 -21.37 8.29 -18.03
C PRO A 14 -20.31 7.24 -18.37
N ASP A 15 -20.19 6.79 -19.62
CA ASP A 15 -19.22 5.82 -20.14
C ASP A 15 -17.75 6.28 -19.99
N ARG A 16 -17.49 7.19 -19.06
CA ARG A 16 -16.20 7.82 -18.81
C ARG A 16 -15.47 7.04 -17.73
N LEU A 17 -14.42 6.33 -18.13
CA LEU A 17 -13.49 5.67 -17.21
C LEU A 17 -12.70 6.68 -16.36
N TRP A 18 -12.23 7.75 -17.00
CA TRP A 18 -11.37 8.78 -16.38
C TRP A 18 -12.19 9.76 -15.55
N THR A 19 -12.65 9.28 -14.39
CA THR A 19 -13.29 10.10 -13.36
C THR A 19 -12.24 10.55 -12.34
N LYS A 20 -12.53 11.64 -11.60
CA LYS A 20 -11.65 12.09 -10.51
C LYS A 20 -11.39 10.98 -9.49
N ASP A 21 -12.42 10.23 -9.12
CA ASP A 21 -12.32 9.15 -8.14
C ASP A 21 -11.43 8.00 -8.65
N PHE A 22 -11.50 7.67 -9.95
CA PHE A 22 -10.65 6.65 -10.56
C PHE A 22 -9.19 7.08 -10.57
N VAL A 23 -8.91 8.33 -10.99
CA VAL A 23 -7.55 8.88 -11.03
C VAL A 23 -6.93 8.93 -9.63
N ILE A 24 -7.66 9.48 -8.65
CA ILE A 24 -7.19 9.56 -7.24
C ILE A 24 -6.91 8.15 -6.70
N SER A 25 -7.81 7.19 -6.94
CA SER A 25 -7.64 5.83 -6.48
C SER A 25 -6.42 5.14 -7.10
N THR A 26 -6.16 5.41 -8.37
CA THR A 26 -4.98 4.89 -9.09
C THR A 26 -3.69 5.49 -8.53
N PHE A 27 -3.67 6.79 -8.22
CA PHE A 27 -2.54 7.44 -7.55
C PHE A 27 -2.31 6.89 -6.15
N ILE A 28 -3.35 6.70 -5.34
CA ILE A 28 -3.22 6.08 -4.01
C ILE A 28 -2.59 4.71 -4.14
N ASN A 29 -3.07 3.87 -5.08
CA ASN A 29 -2.49 2.55 -5.33
C ASN A 29 -1.01 2.62 -5.72
N PHE A 30 -0.65 3.56 -6.58
CA PHE A 30 0.74 3.80 -6.97
C PHE A 30 1.61 4.12 -5.75
N PHE A 31 1.20 5.08 -4.90
CA PHE A 31 2.00 5.51 -3.75
C PHE A 31 2.12 4.44 -2.66
N ILE A 32 1.06 3.70 -2.33
CA ILE A 32 1.19 2.61 -1.35
C ILE A 32 2.05 1.47 -1.89
N THR A 33 2.01 1.22 -3.19
CA THR A 33 2.78 0.16 -3.83
C THR A 33 4.26 0.56 -3.99
N ILE A 34 4.55 1.81 -4.36
CA ILE A 34 5.95 2.27 -4.45
C ILE A 34 6.61 2.28 -3.07
N ASN A 35 5.91 2.71 -2.02
CA ASN A 35 6.39 2.63 -0.64
C ASN A 35 6.70 1.17 -0.25
N PHE A 36 5.82 0.23 -0.56
CA PHE A 36 6.04 -1.19 -0.31
C PHE A 36 7.31 -1.71 -0.97
N PHE A 37 7.47 -1.50 -2.29
CA PHE A 37 8.62 -2.03 -3.02
C PHE A 37 9.93 -1.32 -2.66
N SER A 38 9.89 -0.03 -2.37
CA SER A 38 11.04 0.73 -1.87
C SER A 38 11.55 0.18 -0.54
N LEU A 39 10.65 0.01 0.42
CA LEU A 39 11.00 -0.51 1.73
C LEU A 39 11.36 -2.00 1.70
N MET A 40 10.83 -2.79 0.77
CA MET A 40 11.16 -4.21 0.65
C MET A 40 12.65 -4.42 0.41
N VAL A 41 13.26 -3.59 -0.45
CA VAL A 41 14.68 -3.67 -0.78
C VAL A 41 15.53 -3.08 0.34
N ILE A 42 15.19 -1.88 0.79
CA ILE A 42 16.02 -1.13 1.73
C ILE A 42 16.04 -1.76 3.12
N ILE A 43 14.96 -2.33 3.60
CA ILE A 43 14.90 -2.91 4.95
C ILE A 43 15.86 -4.09 5.10
N THR A 44 16.07 -4.88 4.04
CA THR A 44 17.04 -5.97 4.07
C THR A 44 18.46 -5.43 4.26
N VAL A 45 18.83 -4.41 3.49
CA VAL A 45 20.15 -3.76 3.57
C VAL A 45 20.31 -3.06 4.94
N TYR A 46 19.29 -2.31 5.36
CA TYR A 46 19.25 -1.62 6.65
C TYR A 46 19.47 -2.58 7.84
N ALA A 47 18.81 -3.75 7.82
CA ALA A 47 18.97 -4.74 8.89
C ALA A 47 20.39 -5.28 8.97
N MET A 48 21.04 -5.53 7.83
CA MET A 48 22.45 -6.00 7.80
C MET A 48 23.43 -4.91 8.22
N ASP A 49 23.24 -3.67 7.75
CA ASP A 49 24.18 -2.58 7.99
C ASP A 49 24.10 -2.03 9.42
N ILE A 50 22.90 -1.81 9.93
CA ILE A 50 22.70 -1.15 11.23
C ILE A 50 22.68 -2.14 12.39
N PHE A 51 22.05 -3.30 12.21
CA PHE A 51 21.94 -4.30 13.27
C PHE A 51 22.92 -5.47 13.12
N HIS A 52 23.77 -5.45 12.09
CA HIS A 52 24.70 -6.55 11.77
C HIS A 52 23.99 -7.91 11.71
N SER A 53 22.72 -7.91 11.26
CA SER A 53 21.90 -9.12 11.19
C SER A 53 22.46 -10.10 10.16
N VAL A 54 22.30 -11.38 10.43
CA VAL A 54 22.60 -12.41 9.43
C VAL A 54 21.60 -12.32 8.27
N PRO A 55 21.98 -12.74 7.05
CA PRO A 55 21.10 -12.62 5.85
C PRO A 55 19.72 -13.26 6.02
N SER A 56 19.60 -14.32 6.84
CA SER A 56 18.31 -14.95 7.13
C SER A 56 17.38 -14.06 7.94
N GLU A 57 17.87 -13.32 8.92
CA GLU A 57 17.09 -12.37 9.72
C GLU A 57 16.70 -11.15 8.89
N ALA A 58 17.61 -10.64 8.07
CA ALA A 58 17.34 -9.54 7.14
C ALA A 58 16.28 -9.93 6.11
N GLY A 59 16.33 -11.14 5.57
CA GLY A 59 15.29 -11.70 4.70
C GLY A 59 13.94 -11.87 5.41
N LEU A 60 13.96 -12.27 6.69
CA LEU A 60 12.75 -12.35 7.50
C LEU A 60 12.10 -10.98 7.69
N ALA A 61 12.87 -9.91 7.87
CA ALA A 61 12.35 -8.55 8.01
C ALA A 61 11.58 -8.09 6.76
N SER A 62 11.96 -8.54 5.57
CA SER A 62 11.19 -8.27 4.35
C SER A 62 9.97 -9.19 4.22
N SER A 63 10.10 -10.47 4.56
CA SER A 63 9.04 -11.47 4.40
C SER A 63 7.90 -11.31 5.40
N ILE A 64 8.19 -10.91 6.65
CA ILE A 64 7.19 -10.74 7.71
C ILE A 64 6.13 -9.69 7.35
N PHE A 65 6.49 -8.70 6.55
CA PHE A 65 5.54 -7.72 6.00
C PHE A 65 4.47 -8.42 5.13
N ILE A 66 4.90 -9.33 4.26
CA ILE A 66 3.98 -10.06 3.37
C ILE A 66 3.03 -10.93 4.20
N ILE A 67 3.51 -11.57 5.25
CA ILE A 67 2.68 -12.36 6.17
C ILE A 67 1.61 -11.46 6.81
N GLY A 68 2.00 -10.29 7.33
CA GLY A 68 1.06 -9.30 7.87
C GLY A 68 0.02 -8.84 6.84
N ALA A 69 0.46 -8.57 5.61
CA ALA A 69 -0.43 -8.16 4.52
C ALA A 69 -1.43 -9.25 4.13
N VAL A 70 -1.02 -10.50 4.04
CA VAL A 70 -1.92 -11.62 3.71
C VAL A 70 -2.94 -11.84 4.83
N PHE A 71 -2.49 -11.87 6.07
CA PHE A 71 -3.37 -12.05 7.23
C PHE A 71 -4.44 -10.95 7.30
N SER A 72 -4.02 -9.69 7.14
CA SER A 72 -4.94 -8.56 7.21
C SER A 72 -5.93 -8.51 6.04
N ARG A 73 -5.58 -8.99 4.85
CA ARG A 73 -6.49 -9.05 3.70
C ARG A 73 -7.69 -9.95 3.96
N ILE A 74 -7.47 -11.08 4.65
CA ILE A 74 -8.55 -12.01 5.01
C ILE A 74 -9.54 -11.31 5.96
N LEU A 75 -9.03 -10.58 6.94
CA LEU A 75 -9.87 -9.83 7.88
C LEU A 75 -10.54 -8.62 7.23
N ALA A 76 -9.78 -7.86 6.43
CA ALA A 76 -10.26 -6.67 5.74
C ALA A 76 -11.45 -6.97 4.81
N GLY A 77 -11.43 -8.12 4.10
CA GLY A 77 -12.54 -8.52 3.24
C GLY A 77 -13.88 -8.57 3.98
N ARG A 78 -13.89 -9.08 5.20
CA ARG A 78 -15.08 -9.15 6.05
C ARG A 78 -15.43 -7.81 6.71
N LEU A 79 -14.42 -7.05 7.15
CA LEU A 79 -14.63 -5.78 7.84
C LEU A 79 -15.07 -4.66 6.89
N ILE A 80 -14.63 -4.67 5.65
CA ILE A 80 -15.00 -3.66 4.64
C ILE A 80 -16.52 -3.56 4.45
N GLU A 81 -17.23 -4.69 4.53
CA GLU A 81 -18.70 -4.69 4.40
C GLU A 81 -19.39 -4.07 5.63
N ARG A 82 -18.80 -4.22 6.82
CA ARG A 82 -19.38 -3.71 8.08
C ARG A 82 -19.00 -2.25 8.37
N VAL A 83 -17.72 -1.93 8.19
CA VAL A 83 -17.15 -0.61 8.56
C VAL A 83 -17.24 0.38 7.40
N GLY A 84 -17.22 -0.12 6.16
CA GLY A 84 -17.24 0.67 4.94
C GLY A 84 -15.83 0.88 4.33
N ARG A 85 -15.78 0.81 3.00
CA ARG A 85 -14.54 0.81 2.19
C ARG A 85 -13.64 2.02 2.44
N LYS A 86 -14.22 3.23 2.52
CA LYS A 86 -13.47 4.48 2.74
C LYS A 86 -12.83 4.54 4.13
N LYS A 87 -13.58 4.18 5.16
CA LYS A 87 -13.05 4.19 6.54
C LYS A 87 -11.90 3.20 6.69
N MET A 88 -12.05 2.00 6.11
CA MET A 88 -10.98 1.00 6.11
C MET A 88 -9.75 1.46 5.33
N LEU A 89 -9.91 2.16 4.19
CA LEU A 89 -8.80 2.74 3.45
C LEU A 89 -8.05 3.76 4.31
N PHE A 90 -8.76 4.72 4.93
CA PHE A 90 -8.13 5.72 5.79
C PHE A 90 -7.43 5.08 7.00
N LEU A 91 -8.03 4.07 7.62
CA LEU A 91 -7.41 3.32 8.71
C LEU A 91 -6.08 2.68 8.26
N GLY A 92 -6.09 2.01 7.11
CA GLY A 92 -4.87 1.40 6.56
C GLY A 92 -3.80 2.42 6.22
N LEU A 93 -4.16 3.55 5.59
CA LEU A 93 -3.22 4.63 5.25
C LEU A 93 -2.63 5.29 6.51
N PHE A 94 -3.47 5.60 7.49
CA PHE A 94 -3.02 6.22 8.75
C PHE A 94 -2.11 5.28 9.54
N LEU A 95 -2.48 4.01 9.67
CA LEU A 95 -1.65 3.01 10.33
C LEU A 95 -0.33 2.80 9.59
N GLY A 96 -0.36 2.77 8.24
CA GLY A 96 0.84 2.67 7.42
C GLY A 96 1.78 3.86 7.65
N LEU A 97 1.25 5.08 7.64
CA LEU A 97 2.03 6.29 7.94
C LEU A 97 2.64 6.25 9.35
N ALA A 98 1.84 5.87 10.35
CA ALA A 98 2.34 5.73 11.73
C ALA A 98 3.49 4.72 11.81
N MET A 99 3.38 3.56 11.15
CA MET A 99 4.45 2.57 11.11
C MET A 99 5.69 3.09 10.36
N THR A 100 5.52 3.87 9.29
CA THR A 100 6.64 4.48 8.58
C THR A 100 7.40 5.45 9.50
N LEU A 101 6.72 6.25 10.28
CA LEU A 101 7.35 7.15 11.25
C LEU A 101 8.07 6.39 12.39
N LEU A 102 7.58 5.21 12.77
CA LEU A 102 8.22 4.40 13.81
C LEU A 102 9.56 3.79 13.38
N TYR A 103 9.89 3.75 12.08
CA TYR A 103 11.21 3.30 11.64
C TYR A 103 12.36 4.16 12.18
N PHE A 104 12.12 5.44 12.48
CA PHE A 104 13.11 6.33 13.10
C PHE A 104 13.50 5.93 14.55
N SER A 105 12.63 5.21 15.22
CA SER A 105 12.81 4.84 16.64
C SER A 105 13.25 3.39 16.86
N ILE A 106 13.58 2.66 15.80
CA ILE A 106 13.95 1.24 15.89
C ILE A 106 15.37 1.09 16.45
N GLN A 107 15.49 0.29 17.51
CA GLN A 107 16.76 0.00 18.16
C GLN A 107 17.13 -1.49 18.19
N SER A 108 16.28 -2.36 17.63
CA SER A 108 16.53 -3.80 17.61
C SER A 108 15.84 -4.48 16.41
N VAL A 109 16.40 -5.63 16.02
CA VAL A 109 15.82 -6.47 14.94
C VAL A 109 14.40 -6.92 15.30
N LEU A 110 14.14 -7.25 16.56
CA LEU A 110 12.80 -7.65 16.99
C LEU A 110 11.78 -6.54 16.83
N ALA A 111 12.14 -5.31 17.22
CA ALA A 111 11.27 -4.14 17.01
C ALA A 111 11.01 -3.90 15.50
N LEU A 112 12.04 -4.07 14.66
CA LEU A 112 11.92 -4.00 13.21
C LEU A 112 10.91 -5.02 12.69
N LEU A 113 10.99 -6.28 13.12
CA LEU A 113 10.08 -7.35 12.71
C LEU A 113 8.61 -7.04 13.08
N VAL A 114 8.38 -6.57 14.31
CA VAL A 114 7.04 -6.21 14.79
C VAL A 114 6.47 -5.06 13.97
N ILE A 115 7.23 -3.99 13.76
CA ILE A 115 6.80 -2.84 12.96
C ILE A 115 6.52 -3.27 11.51
N ARG A 116 7.36 -4.11 10.93
CA ARG A 116 7.18 -4.65 9.58
C ARG A 116 5.90 -5.47 9.45
N PHE A 117 5.59 -6.31 10.43
CA PHE A 117 4.36 -7.09 10.44
C PHE A 117 3.11 -6.18 10.46
N ILE A 118 3.09 -5.20 11.38
CA ILE A 118 1.96 -4.26 11.50
C ILE A 118 1.85 -3.36 10.26
N HIS A 119 2.97 -2.90 9.72
CA HIS A 119 3.00 -2.12 8.47
C HIS A 119 2.46 -2.94 7.30
N GLY A 120 2.84 -4.22 7.20
CA GLY A 120 2.27 -5.16 6.22
C GLY A 120 0.76 -5.31 6.39
N ALA A 121 0.27 -5.43 7.62
CA ALA A 121 -1.16 -5.48 7.89
C ALA A 121 -1.88 -4.19 7.44
N ALA A 122 -1.30 -3.02 7.71
CA ALA A 122 -1.81 -1.74 7.25
C ALA A 122 -1.90 -1.65 5.71
N PHE A 123 -0.84 -2.08 5.02
CA PHE A 123 -0.82 -2.19 3.57
C PHE A 123 -1.89 -3.14 3.03
N GLY A 124 -2.07 -4.31 3.67
CA GLY A 124 -3.09 -5.28 3.27
C GLY A 124 -4.52 -4.71 3.38
N VAL A 125 -4.81 -3.97 4.46
CA VAL A 125 -6.09 -3.27 4.64
C VAL A 125 -6.28 -2.18 3.57
N ALA A 126 -5.28 -1.31 3.36
CA ALA A 126 -5.36 -0.22 2.41
C ALA A 126 -5.52 -0.73 0.97
N SER A 127 -4.68 -1.69 0.55
CA SER A 127 -4.69 -2.24 -0.82
C SER A 127 -6.00 -2.99 -1.14
N THR A 128 -6.57 -3.73 -0.18
CA THR A 128 -7.86 -4.39 -0.36
C THR A 128 -8.99 -3.37 -0.46
N SER A 129 -8.96 -2.35 0.38
CA SER A 129 -9.99 -1.30 0.40
C SER A 129 -9.99 -0.50 -0.90
N ILE A 130 -8.81 -0.05 -1.38
CA ILE A 130 -8.71 0.73 -2.61
C ILE A 130 -9.09 -0.10 -3.84
N GLY A 131 -8.68 -1.38 -3.90
CA GLY A 131 -9.07 -2.29 -4.97
C GLY A 131 -10.59 -2.51 -5.02
N THR A 132 -11.25 -2.61 -3.86
CA THR A 132 -12.71 -2.72 -3.78
C THR A 132 -13.42 -1.43 -4.19
N ILE A 133 -12.86 -0.25 -3.87
CA ILE A 133 -13.38 1.05 -4.32
C ILE A 133 -13.25 1.13 -5.85
N VAL A 134 -12.08 0.86 -6.41
CA VAL A 134 -11.83 0.92 -7.86
C VAL A 134 -12.76 0.00 -8.61
N SER A 135 -12.92 -1.24 -8.17
CA SER A 135 -13.84 -2.21 -8.80
C SER A 135 -15.29 -1.73 -8.85
N SER A 136 -15.70 -0.86 -7.91
CA SER A 136 -17.08 -0.34 -7.86
C SER A 136 -17.31 0.94 -8.65
N ILE A 137 -16.26 1.66 -9.03
CA ILE A 137 -16.36 2.92 -9.80
C ILE A 137 -16.09 2.74 -11.30
N ILE A 138 -15.50 1.63 -11.70
CA ILE A 138 -15.25 1.30 -13.10
C ILE A 138 -16.59 0.90 -13.75
N PRO A 139 -16.98 1.52 -14.90
CA PRO A 139 -18.15 1.12 -15.67
C PRO A 139 -18.03 -0.34 -16.15
N GLU A 140 -19.14 -1.08 -16.14
CA GLU A 140 -19.15 -2.50 -16.54
C GLU A 140 -18.62 -2.71 -17.96
N GLN A 141 -18.99 -1.84 -18.89
CA GLN A 141 -18.58 -1.89 -20.30
C GLN A 141 -17.07 -1.70 -20.49
N ARG A 142 -16.39 -1.07 -19.51
CA ARG A 142 -14.94 -0.79 -19.55
C ARG A 142 -14.16 -1.49 -18.44
N ARG A 143 -14.73 -2.53 -17.85
CA ARG A 143 -14.15 -3.19 -16.66
C ARG A 143 -12.74 -3.70 -16.91
N GLY A 144 -12.49 -4.38 -18.02
CA GLY A 144 -11.17 -4.88 -18.38
C GLY A 144 -10.16 -3.73 -18.58
N GLN A 145 -10.57 -2.67 -19.30
CA GLN A 145 -9.74 -1.50 -19.52
C GLN A 145 -9.39 -0.76 -18.21
N GLY A 146 -10.40 -0.55 -17.36
CA GLY A 146 -10.18 0.14 -16.08
C GLY A 146 -9.28 -0.63 -15.14
N ILE A 147 -9.44 -1.95 -15.03
CA ILE A 147 -8.57 -2.80 -14.23
C ILE A 147 -7.14 -2.78 -14.78
N ALA A 148 -6.96 -2.82 -16.12
CA ALA A 148 -5.65 -2.77 -16.74
C ALA A 148 -4.90 -1.47 -16.40
N TYR A 149 -5.55 -0.30 -16.51
CA TYR A 149 -4.93 0.98 -16.12
C TYR A 149 -4.61 1.06 -14.62
N TYR A 150 -5.51 0.54 -13.77
CA TYR A 150 -5.26 0.48 -12.33
C TYR A 150 -4.06 -0.40 -12.01
N MET A 151 -3.95 -1.58 -12.63
CA MET A 151 -2.81 -2.48 -12.44
C MET A 151 -1.51 -1.93 -13.00
N LEU A 152 -1.57 -1.13 -14.09
CA LEU A 152 -0.40 -0.45 -14.64
C LEU A 152 0.27 0.45 -13.60
N SER A 153 -0.50 1.10 -12.71
CA SER A 153 0.06 1.90 -11.61
C SER A 153 0.91 1.05 -10.66
N ALA A 154 0.47 -0.16 -10.34
CA ALA A 154 1.24 -1.07 -9.48
C ALA A 154 2.50 -1.60 -10.21
N THR A 155 2.39 -1.91 -11.50
CA THR A 155 3.54 -2.34 -12.31
C THR A 155 4.62 -1.25 -12.40
N LEU A 156 4.22 -0.01 -12.63
CA LEU A 156 5.14 1.13 -12.62
C LEU A 156 5.80 1.32 -11.25
N ALA A 157 5.02 1.21 -10.18
CA ALA A 157 5.54 1.30 -8.81
C ALA A 157 6.56 0.18 -8.51
N THR A 158 6.33 -1.03 -9.01
CA THR A 158 7.25 -2.17 -8.86
C THR A 158 8.59 -1.91 -9.55
N ALA A 159 8.57 -1.28 -10.72
CA ALA A 159 9.80 -0.96 -11.46
C ALA A 159 10.56 0.23 -10.84
N ILE A 160 9.83 1.27 -10.45
CA ILE A 160 10.41 2.54 -9.98
C ILE A 160 10.86 2.44 -8.52
N GLY A 161 10.06 1.78 -7.65
CA GLY A 161 10.26 1.77 -6.19
C GLY A 161 11.65 1.31 -5.75
N PRO A 162 12.11 0.11 -6.14
CA PRO A 162 13.43 -0.38 -5.77
C PRO A 162 14.56 0.53 -6.26
N PHE A 163 14.45 1.03 -7.50
CA PHE A 163 15.45 1.91 -8.09
C PHE A 163 15.56 3.24 -7.32
N MET A 164 14.42 3.90 -7.05
CA MET A 164 14.40 5.13 -6.26
C MET A 164 14.97 4.90 -4.86
N ALA A 165 14.61 3.80 -4.21
CA ALA A 165 15.07 3.50 -2.86
C ALA A 165 16.59 3.34 -2.79
N ILE A 166 17.20 2.62 -3.75
CA ILE A 166 18.65 2.46 -3.83
C ILE A 166 19.32 3.80 -4.09
N MET A 167 18.82 4.60 -5.03
CA MET A 167 19.38 5.92 -5.33
C MET A 167 19.31 6.86 -4.11
N ILE A 168 18.15 6.96 -3.46
CA ILE A 168 18.00 7.81 -2.27
C ILE A 168 18.95 7.35 -1.17
N ASN A 169 19.09 6.04 -0.95
CA ASN A 169 20.00 5.52 0.07
C ASN A 169 21.45 5.89 -0.20
N GLN A 170 21.89 5.83 -1.47
CA GLN A 170 23.27 6.17 -1.85
C GLN A 170 23.61 7.64 -1.63
N TYR A 171 22.66 8.56 -1.83
CA TYR A 171 22.91 10.00 -1.73
C TYR A 171 22.58 10.60 -0.36
N SER A 172 21.59 10.05 0.33
CA SER A 172 21.01 10.70 1.52
C SER A 172 20.86 9.78 2.74
N GLY A 173 21.23 8.51 2.60
CA GLY A 173 21.12 7.51 3.65
C GLY A 173 19.68 7.06 3.93
N TYR A 174 19.52 6.20 4.95
CA TYR A 174 18.25 5.55 5.29
C TYR A 174 17.17 6.52 5.75
N THR A 175 17.54 7.61 6.42
CA THR A 175 16.60 8.58 7.00
C THR A 175 15.65 9.19 5.97
N MET A 176 16.17 9.51 4.78
CA MET A 176 15.35 10.09 3.69
C MET A 176 14.39 9.11 3.03
N ILE A 177 14.57 7.81 3.24
CA ILE A 177 13.66 6.80 2.70
C ILE A 177 12.43 6.61 3.59
N PHE A 178 12.61 6.87 4.90
CA PHE A 178 11.54 6.79 5.88
C PHE A 178 10.71 8.09 6.00
N LEU A 179 11.09 9.16 5.29
CA LEU A 179 10.32 10.39 5.13
C LEU A 179 9.43 10.36 3.90
#